data_2202d3dc3b13b2753a07f081f97e3773
#
_entry.id   2202d3dc3b13b2753a07f081f97e3773
#
_cell.length_a   1.000
_cell.length_b   1.000
_cell.length_c   1.000
_cell.angle_alpha   90.00
_cell.angle_beta   90.00
_cell.angle_gamma   90.00
#
_symmetry.space_group_name_H-M   'P 1'
#
loop_
_entity.id
_entity.type
_entity.pdbx_description
1 polymer ?
#
loop_
_entity_poly.entity_id
_entity_poly.type
_entity_poly.pdbx_seq_one_letter_code
_entity_poly.pdbx_strand_id
1 'polypeptide(L)'
;MNYFLIAVLFIFAVFMGWIITPQILLIAFRKRLFDSVGSRKVHNGVIPRLGGVVFAPIQCCLLVVSMFFIYKLGITVYAQDPFTILFQFLLLMTGLLILSMVGIVDDLIRIDYRKKFMAQIISASFFPLSGLWINDLYGLLGITFLSPWIGVPLTIFVTVFIINAINLIDGIDGLCSGLVAIGALIFGFLFIYGGAWLHAAFAFITAGVLCPFFYYNVFGKSKGKQRIFMGDTGSLTLGLSMVFLAISYAMNNPLIKPFSEGAIVLSFATLIVPLFDVVRVVWIRYRHHKPIFMPDQNHIPVSYTHLTLPTIA
;
A
#
# COMPACT_ATOMS: atom_id res chain seq x y z
N MET A 1 -17.49 -15.62 15.93
CA MET A 1 -16.96 -16.37 14.78
C MET A 1 -16.17 -15.46 13.83
N ASN A 2 -16.71 -14.34 13.39
CA ASN A 2 -16.05 -13.42 12.43
C ASN A 2 -14.72 -12.85 12.96
N TYR A 3 -14.68 -12.39 14.20
CA TYR A 3 -13.43 -11.90 14.84
C TYR A 3 -12.34 -12.96 14.92
N PHE A 4 -12.74 -14.22 15.19
CA PHE A 4 -11.82 -15.34 15.23
C PHE A 4 -11.18 -15.59 13.85
N LEU A 5 -11.99 -15.57 12.78
CA LEU A 5 -11.48 -15.71 11.42
C LEU A 5 -10.46 -14.61 11.06
N ILE A 6 -10.75 -13.34 11.39
CA ILE A 6 -9.82 -12.23 11.14
C ILE A 6 -8.53 -12.41 11.92
N ALA A 7 -8.60 -12.80 13.21
CA ALA A 7 -7.41 -13.06 14.02
C ALA A 7 -6.56 -14.20 13.45
N VAL A 8 -7.18 -15.28 12.99
CA VAL A 8 -6.50 -16.41 12.35
C VAL A 8 -5.82 -15.96 11.04
N LEU A 9 -6.51 -15.18 10.20
CA LEU A 9 -5.93 -14.67 8.94
C LEU A 9 -4.74 -13.73 9.20
N PHE A 10 -4.84 -12.86 10.20
CA PHE A 10 -3.74 -12.00 10.62
C PHE A 10 -2.51 -12.82 11.06
N ILE A 11 -2.72 -13.77 11.99
CA ILE A 11 -1.65 -14.66 12.48
C ILE A 11 -1.03 -15.45 11.33
N PHE A 12 -1.86 -15.93 10.40
CA PHE A 12 -1.37 -16.69 9.26
C PHE A 12 -0.57 -15.82 8.28
N ALA A 13 -0.97 -14.54 8.09
CA ALA A 13 -0.20 -13.58 7.31
C ALA A 13 1.16 -13.28 7.94
N VAL A 14 1.21 -13.09 9.27
CA VAL A 14 2.46 -12.95 10.02
C VAL A 14 3.34 -14.20 9.84
N PHE A 15 2.77 -15.39 10.02
CA PHE A 15 3.49 -16.66 9.91
C PHE A 15 4.08 -16.86 8.49
N MET A 16 3.27 -16.67 7.44
CA MET A 16 3.75 -16.78 6.06
C MET A 16 4.85 -15.76 5.76
N GLY A 17 4.67 -14.52 6.18
CA GLY A 17 5.69 -13.48 6.03
C GLY A 17 6.99 -13.82 6.76
N TRP A 18 6.90 -14.42 7.96
CA TRP A 18 8.06 -14.85 8.75
C TRP A 18 8.84 -15.98 8.09
N ILE A 19 8.16 -16.90 7.38
CA ILE A 19 8.80 -17.97 6.63
C ILE A 19 9.38 -17.47 5.30
N ILE A 20 8.62 -16.70 4.54
CA ILE A 20 8.97 -16.37 3.14
C ILE A 20 10.02 -15.26 3.08
N THR A 21 9.95 -14.23 3.94
CA THR A 21 10.88 -13.09 3.90
C THR A 21 12.35 -13.53 4.02
N PRO A 22 12.76 -14.42 4.95
CA PRO A 22 14.15 -14.91 4.99
C PRO A 22 14.55 -15.69 3.75
N GLN A 23 13.63 -16.39 3.10
CA GLN A 23 13.92 -17.14 1.87
C GLN A 23 14.23 -16.19 0.71
N ILE A 24 13.43 -15.12 0.56
CA ILE A 24 13.71 -14.08 -0.43
C ILE A 24 15.07 -13.42 -0.16
N LEU A 25 15.37 -13.12 1.11
CA LEU A 25 16.64 -12.57 1.52
C LEU A 25 17.80 -13.50 1.13
N LEU A 26 17.67 -14.79 1.40
CA LEU A 26 18.67 -15.82 1.05
C LEU A 26 18.87 -15.92 -0.46
N ILE A 27 17.80 -15.91 -1.25
CA ILE A 27 17.86 -15.91 -2.71
C ILE A 27 18.57 -14.67 -3.22
N ALA A 28 18.21 -13.48 -2.71
CA ALA A 28 18.83 -12.22 -3.10
C ALA A 28 20.35 -12.23 -2.84
N PHE A 29 20.79 -12.75 -1.70
CA PHE A 29 22.21 -12.89 -1.39
C PHE A 29 22.92 -13.93 -2.28
N ARG A 30 22.32 -15.09 -2.51
CA ARG A 30 22.91 -16.14 -3.37
C ARG A 30 23.04 -15.70 -4.83
N LYS A 31 22.05 -14.97 -5.33
CA LYS A 31 22.04 -14.49 -6.73
C LYS A 31 22.68 -13.11 -6.91
N ARG A 32 23.20 -12.51 -5.83
CA ARG A 32 23.82 -11.17 -5.83
C ARG A 32 22.88 -10.10 -6.43
N LEU A 33 21.58 -10.19 -6.14
CA LEU A 33 20.57 -9.23 -6.57
C LEU A 33 20.61 -7.99 -5.67
N PHE A 34 21.64 -7.21 -5.86
CA PHE A 34 21.90 -6.00 -5.08
C PHE A 34 21.84 -4.78 -5.97
N ASP A 35 21.44 -3.66 -5.38
CA ASP A 35 21.60 -2.38 -6.03
C ASP A 35 23.09 -2.00 -6.11
N SER A 36 23.53 -1.52 -7.27
CA SER A 36 24.88 -0.97 -7.43
C SER A 36 25.10 0.16 -6.43
N VAL A 37 26.20 0.10 -5.68
CA VAL A 37 26.61 1.14 -4.74
C VAL A 37 26.88 2.43 -5.54
N GLY A 38 25.84 3.26 -5.71
CA GLY A 38 26.00 4.60 -6.24
C GLY A 38 26.56 5.53 -5.18
N SER A 39 27.33 6.55 -5.58
CA SER A 39 27.99 7.56 -4.73
C SER A 39 27.06 8.36 -3.80
N ARG A 40 25.76 8.04 -3.74
CA ARG A 40 24.72 8.74 -2.95
C ARG A 40 24.22 7.96 -1.74
N LYS A 41 24.78 6.78 -1.41
CA LYS A 41 24.24 5.92 -0.34
C LYS A 41 25.08 5.98 0.93
N VAL A 42 24.40 6.26 2.03
CA VAL A 42 24.94 6.42 3.38
C VAL A 42 25.27 5.08 4.06
N HIS A 43 24.91 3.93 3.47
CA HIS A 43 25.08 2.63 4.10
C HIS A 43 26.31 1.86 3.59
N ASN A 44 27.19 1.47 4.53
CA ASN A 44 28.37 0.64 4.30
C ASN A 44 28.05 -0.86 4.12
N GLY A 45 26.96 -1.22 3.46
CA GLY A 45 26.54 -2.61 3.24
C GLY A 45 25.69 -2.79 2.00
N VAL A 46 25.76 -3.98 1.42
CA VAL A 46 24.96 -4.37 0.27
C VAL A 46 23.63 -4.94 0.79
N ILE A 47 22.52 -4.21 0.59
CA ILE A 47 21.18 -4.59 1.09
C ILE A 47 20.26 -4.83 -0.12
N PRO A 48 19.58 -6.00 -0.18
CA PRO A 48 18.66 -6.30 -1.27
C PRO A 48 17.35 -5.52 -1.15
N ARG A 49 16.74 -5.17 -2.32
CA ARG A 49 15.48 -4.40 -2.43
C ARG A 49 14.25 -5.25 -2.74
N LEU A 50 14.32 -6.55 -2.50
CA LEU A 50 13.27 -7.49 -2.89
C LEU A 50 12.31 -7.85 -1.74
N GLY A 51 12.28 -7.06 -0.65
CA GLY A 51 11.44 -7.35 0.51
C GLY A 51 9.96 -7.32 0.22
N GLY A 52 9.53 -6.45 -0.69
CA GLY A 52 8.12 -6.32 -1.07
C GLY A 52 7.57 -7.44 -1.95
N VAL A 53 8.42 -8.30 -2.49
CA VAL A 53 7.98 -9.41 -3.35
C VAL A 53 7.01 -10.36 -2.63
N VAL A 54 7.07 -10.44 -1.31
CA VAL A 54 6.20 -11.31 -0.51
C VAL A 54 4.79 -10.77 -0.32
N PHE A 55 4.55 -9.46 -0.49
CA PHE A 55 3.30 -8.84 -0.08
C PHE A 55 2.12 -9.27 -0.94
N ALA A 56 2.17 -8.99 -2.25
CA ALA A 56 1.06 -9.34 -3.15
C ALA A 56 0.72 -10.84 -3.15
N PRO A 57 1.67 -11.78 -3.23
CA PRO A 57 1.35 -13.20 -3.17
C PRO A 57 0.65 -13.61 -1.88
N ILE A 58 1.11 -13.16 -0.72
CA ILE A 58 0.49 -13.49 0.56
C ILE A 58 -0.90 -12.84 0.65
N GLN A 59 -1.03 -11.57 0.27
CA GLN A 59 -2.32 -10.86 0.25
C GLN A 59 -3.33 -11.61 -0.64
N CYS A 60 -2.96 -11.94 -1.88
CA CYS A 60 -3.84 -12.64 -2.81
C CYS A 60 -4.23 -14.04 -2.30
N CYS A 61 -3.27 -14.85 -1.84
CA CYS A 61 -3.55 -16.18 -1.33
C CYS A 61 -4.51 -16.15 -0.12
N LEU A 62 -4.22 -15.32 0.87
CA LEU A 62 -5.05 -15.26 2.08
C LEU A 62 -6.40 -14.59 1.83
N LEU A 63 -6.49 -13.69 0.84
CA LEU A 63 -7.75 -13.12 0.41
C LEU A 63 -8.67 -14.19 -0.19
N VAL A 64 -8.15 -15.06 -1.05
CA VAL A 64 -8.93 -16.21 -1.60
C VAL A 64 -9.38 -17.15 -0.47
N VAL A 65 -8.48 -17.45 0.47
CA VAL A 65 -8.81 -18.25 1.65
C VAL A 65 -9.91 -17.60 2.49
N SER A 66 -9.83 -16.27 2.69
CA SER A 66 -10.83 -15.53 3.43
C SER A 66 -12.20 -15.56 2.76
N MET A 67 -12.26 -15.40 1.43
CA MET A 67 -13.48 -15.51 0.64
C MET A 67 -14.13 -16.89 0.79
N PHE A 68 -13.33 -17.96 0.72
CA PHE A 68 -13.81 -19.32 0.90
C PHE A 68 -14.44 -19.52 2.29
N PHE A 69 -13.75 -19.10 3.35
CA PHE A 69 -14.25 -19.27 4.72
C PHE A 69 -15.48 -18.37 5.00
N ILE A 70 -15.50 -17.13 4.53
CA ILE A 70 -16.65 -16.23 4.65
C ILE A 70 -17.87 -16.86 3.99
N TYR A 71 -17.72 -17.42 2.79
CA TYR A 71 -18.81 -18.13 2.09
C TYR A 71 -19.26 -19.39 2.86
N LYS A 72 -18.34 -20.27 3.25
CA LYS A 72 -18.63 -21.53 3.95
C LYS A 72 -19.28 -21.34 5.31
N LEU A 73 -18.88 -20.32 6.05
CA LEU A 73 -19.41 -20.01 7.38
C LEU A 73 -20.72 -19.23 7.35
N GLY A 74 -21.24 -18.92 6.14
CA GLY A 74 -22.48 -18.13 5.98
C GLY A 74 -22.36 -16.74 6.61
N ILE A 75 -21.14 -16.20 6.67
CA ILE A 75 -20.92 -14.85 7.17
C ILE A 75 -21.58 -13.92 6.17
N THR A 76 -22.65 -13.25 6.57
CA THR A 76 -23.32 -12.26 5.74
C THR A 76 -22.33 -11.16 5.39
N VAL A 77 -21.84 -11.19 4.16
CA VAL A 77 -21.30 -10.00 3.53
C VAL A 77 -22.50 -9.06 3.44
N TYR A 78 -22.42 -7.86 4.03
CA TYR A 78 -23.47 -6.84 3.92
C TYR A 78 -23.62 -6.48 2.43
N ALA A 79 -24.33 -7.32 1.68
CA ALA A 79 -24.46 -7.09 0.26
C ALA A 79 -25.79 -7.63 -0.21
N GLN A 80 -26.61 -6.71 -0.66
CA GLN A 80 -27.69 -7.05 -1.58
C GLN A 80 -27.12 -7.61 -2.90
N ASP A 81 -25.84 -7.38 -3.18
CA ASP A 81 -25.13 -7.88 -4.35
C ASP A 81 -23.70 -8.38 -3.99
N PRO A 82 -23.56 -9.67 -3.62
CA PRO A 82 -22.25 -10.28 -3.32
C PRO A 82 -21.31 -10.30 -4.52
N PHE A 83 -21.81 -10.29 -5.75
CA PHE A 83 -21.01 -10.31 -6.96
C PHE A 83 -20.19 -9.03 -7.14
N THR A 84 -20.77 -7.87 -6.85
CA THR A 84 -20.06 -6.58 -6.94
C THR A 84 -18.85 -6.57 -6.01
N ILE A 85 -18.99 -7.01 -4.77
CA ILE A 85 -17.85 -7.09 -3.83
C ILE A 85 -16.81 -8.10 -4.31
N LEU A 86 -17.25 -9.26 -4.81
CA LEU A 86 -16.33 -10.25 -5.37
C LEU A 86 -15.52 -9.68 -6.53
N PHE A 87 -16.16 -8.98 -7.47
CA PHE A 87 -15.46 -8.33 -8.60
C PHE A 87 -14.47 -7.26 -8.14
N GLN A 88 -14.80 -6.46 -7.12
CA GLN A 88 -13.88 -5.47 -6.55
C GLN A 88 -12.59 -6.14 -6.06
N PHE A 89 -12.69 -7.24 -5.34
CA PHE A 89 -11.52 -7.94 -4.84
C PHE A 89 -10.76 -8.71 -5.92
N LEU A 90 -11.44 -9.29 -6.92
CA LEU A 90 -10.77 -9.95 -8.06
C LEU A 90 -9.95 -8.95 -8.88
N LEU A 91 -10.51 -7.75 -9.15
CA LEU A 91 -9.80 -6.71 -9.88
C LEU A 91 -8.70 -6.07 -9.02
N LEU A 92 -8.89 -5.95 -7.70
CA LEU A 92 -7.81 -5.59 -6.78
C LEU A 92 -6.64 -6.58 -6.87
N MET A 93 -6.91 -7.89 -6.79
CA MET A 93 -5.86 -8.93 -6.91
C MET A 93 -5.12 -8.83 -8.25
N THR A 94 -5.85 -8.60 -9.33
CA THR A 94 -5.24 -8.38 -10.65
C THR A 94 -4.32 -7.17 -10.66
N GLY A 95 -4.75 -6.04 -10.10
CA GLY A 95 -3.94 -4.84 -9.95
C GLY A 95 -2.69 -5.07 -9.08
N LEU A 96 -2.83 -5.77 -7.96
CA LEU A 96 -1.71 -6.14 -7.08
C LEU A 96 -0.67 -7.00 -7.81
N LEU A 97 -1.11 -7.98 -8.60
CA LEU A 97 -0.20 -8.82 -9.38
C LEU A 97 0.51 -8.03 -10.47
N ILE A 98 -0.19 -7.16 -11.20
CA ILE A 98 0.42 -6.28 -12.23
C ILE A 98 1.47 -5.38 -11.60
N LEU A 99 1.14 -4.67 -10.50
CA LEU A 99 2.10 -3.77 -9.84
C LEU A 99 3.24 -4.54 -9.19
N SER A 100 3.00 -5.74 -8.67
CA SER A 100 4.06 -6.60 -8.16
C SER A 100 5.04 -7.01 -9.26
N MET A 101 4.54 -7.45 -10.42
CA MET A 101 5.40 -7.82 -11.56
C MET A 101 6.22 -6.63 -12.06
N VAL A 102 5.59 -5.48 -12.25
CA VAL A 102 6.27 -4.26 -12.70
C VAL A 102 7.29 -3.79 -11.66
N GLY A 103 6.94 -3.85 -10.38
CA GLY A 103 7.85 -3.52 -9.28
C GLY A 103 9.06 -4.44 -9.20
N ILE A 104 8.88 -5.77 -9.38
CA ILE A 104 10.01 -6.73 -9.43
C ILE A 104 10.95 -6.39 -10.59
N VAL A 105 10.40 -6.10 -11.76
CA VAL A 105 11.22 -5.72 -12.92
C VAL A 105 11.97 -4.41 -12.64
N ASP A 106 11.30 -3.42 -12.00
CA ASP A 106 11.94 -2.15 -11.64
C ASP A 106 13.06 -2.32 -10.60
N ASP A 107 12.83 -3.14 -9.57
CA ASP A 107 13.84 -3.44 -8.54
C ASP A 107 15.06 -4.18 -9.10
N LEU A 108 14.89 -4.99 -10.17
CA LEU A 108 15.97 -5.78 -10.77
C LEU A 108 16.75 -5.01 -11.87
N ILE A 109 16.06 -4.30 -12.76
CA ILE A 109 16.67 -3.73 -13.97
C ILE A 109 16.39 -2.23 -14.16
N ARG A 110 15.62 -1.60 -13.28
CA ARG A 110 15.17 -0.21 -13.37
C ARG A 110 14.48 0.11 -14.68
N ILE A 111 13.18 0.23 -14.67
CA ILE A 111 12.36 0.57 -15.84
C ILE A 111 12.15 2.08 -15.95
N ASP A 112 11.79 2.52 -17.16
CA ASP A 112 11.40 3.92 -17.38
C ASP A 112 10.14 4.27 -16.57
N TYR A 113 10.15 5.47 -15.97
CA TYR A 113 9.03 5.99 -15.16
C TYR A 113 7.70 5.99 -15.89
N ARG A 114 7.70 6.16 -17.25
CA ARG A 114 6.49 6.14 -18.07
C ARG A 114 5.81 4.77 -18.06
N LYS A 115 6.58 3.68 -18.14
CA LYS A 115 6.05 2.30 -18.09
C LYS A 115 5.47 2.00 -16.73
N LYS A 116 6.16 2.42 -15.66
CA LYS A 116 5.70 2.31 -14.27
C LYS A 116 4.39 3.07 -14.05
N PHE A 117 4.32 4.31 -14.55
CA PHE A 117 3.13 5.15 -14.44
C PHE A 117 1.94 4.57 -15.21
N MET A 118 2.18 4.00 -16.41
CA MET A 118 1.14 3.32 -17.18
C MET A 118 0.56 2.10 -16.45
N ALA A 119 1.41 1.28 -15.82
CA ALA A 119 0.95 0.15 -15.01
C ALA A 119 0.10 0.61 -13.81
N GLN A 120 0.46 1.72 -13.18
CA GLN A 120 -0.34 2.31 -12.11
C GLN A 120 -1.71 2.78 -12.61
N ILE A 121 -1.78 3.44 -13.77
CA ILE A 121 -3.06 3.88 -14.38
C ILE A 121 -3.93 2.68 -14.72
N ILE A 122 -3.37 1.62 -15.32
CA ILE A 122 -4.11 0.39 -15.63
C ILE A 122 -4.67 -0.22 -14.35
N SER A 123 -3.86 -0.39 -13.32
CA SER A 123 -4.29 -0.96 -12.05
C SER A 123 -5.32 -0.07 -11.33
N ALA A 124 -5.18 1.25 -11.41
CA ALA A 124 -6.14 2.21 -10.87
C ALA A 124 -7.49 2.15 -11.59
N SER A 125 -7.50 1.89 -12.90
CA SER A 125 -8.72 1.79 -13.70
C SER A 125 -9.60 0.60 -13.31
N PHE A 126 -9.04 -0.42 -12.66
CA PHE A 126 -9.80 -1.57 -12.17
C PHE A 126 -10.79 -1.19 -11.06
N PHE A 127 -10.54 -0.14 -10.29
CA PHE A 127 -11.48 0.32 -9.27
C PHE A 127 -12.79 0.82 -9.88
N PRO A 128 -12.80 1.81 -10.78
CA PRO A 128 -14.04 2.23 -11.42
C PRO A 128 -14.71 1.11 -12.22
N LEU A 129 -13.94 0.23 -12.87
CA LEU A 129 -14.49 -0.92 -13.60
C LEU A 129 -15.24 -1.90 -12.69
N SER A 130 -14.85 -2.00 -11.41
CA SER A 130 -15.54 -2.80 -10.40
C SER A 130 -16.68 -2.06 -9.69
N GLY A 131 -17.01 -0.83 -10.13
CA GLY A 131 -17.99 0.02 -9.45
C GLY A 131 -17.46 0.74 -8.21
N LEU A 132 -16.14 0.69 -7.97
CA LEU A 132 -15.49 1.36 -6.84
C LEU A 132 -14.91 2.71 -7.31
N TRP A 133 -15.61 3.82 -7.06
CA TRP A 133 -15.17 5.17 -7.43
C TRP A 133 -15.67 6.21 -6.44
N ILE A 134 -14.97 7.34 -6.34
CA ILE A 134 -15.33 8.44 -5.44
C ILE A 134 -16.61 9.09 -5.94
N ASN A 135 -17.73 8.77 -5.30
CA ASN A 135 -19.07 9.16 -5.72
C ASN A 135 -19.69 10.25 -4.86
N ASP A 136 -19.14 10.51 -3.68
CA ASP A 136 -19.68 11.49 -2.73
C ASP A 136 -18.53 12.17 -1.98
N LEU A 137 -18.59 13.50 -1.86
CA LEU A 137 -17.65 14.28 -1.05
C LEU A 137 -18.26 14.70 0.30
N TYR A 138 -19.48 14.27 0.62
CA TYR A 138 -20.14 14.52 1.90
C TYR A 138 -20.24 16.00 2.29
N GLY A 139 -20.42 16.87 1.31
CA GLY A 139 -20.48 18.33 1.52
C GLY A 139 -19.12 19.02 1.64
N LEU A 140 -18.01 18.32 1.45
CA LEU A 140 -16.69 18.93 1.40
C LEU A 140 -16.64 19.93 0.24
N LEU A 141 -16.22 21.18 0.53
CA LEU A 141 -16.25 22.29 -0.42
C LEU A 141 -17.65 22.60 -1.01
N GLY A 142 -18.73 22.22 -0.33
CA GLY A 142 -20.11 22.38 -0.79
C GLY A 142 -20.55 21.38 -1.85
N ILE A 143 -19.71 20.35 -2.14
CA ILE A 143 -20.02 19.31 -3.12
C ILE A 143 -20.42 18.03 -2.38
N THR A 144 -21.62 17.52 -2.69
CA THR A 144 -22.08 16.22 -2.18
C THR A 144 -21.82 15.14 -3.23
N PHE A 145 -22.69 14.98 -4.16
CA PHE A 145 -22.65 13.92 -5.16
C PHE A 145 -21.76 14.25 -6.34
N LEU A 146 -20.91 13.31 -6.76
CA LEU A 146 -20.10 13.44 -7.97
C LEU A 146 -20.73 12.66 -9.12
N SER A 147 -20.75 13.25 -10.30
CA SER A 147 -21.08 12.53 -11.54
C SER A 147 -19.97 11.53 -11.87
N PRO A 148 -20.32 10.35 -12.45
CA PRO A 148 -19.30 9.37 -12.89
C PRO A 148 -18.24 9.96 -13.81
N TRP A 149 -18.59 10.94 -14.65
CA TRP A 149 -17.66 11.64 -15.54
C TRP A 149 -16.54 12.39 -14.80
N ILE A 150 -16.80 12.82 -13.57
CA ILE A 150 -15.81 13.48 -12.70
C ILE A 150 -15.21 12.47 -11.71
N GLY A 151 -16.05 11.66 -11.08
CA GLY A 151 -15.65 10.74 -10.02
C GLY A 151 -14.71 9.63 -10.50
N VAL A 152 -14.92 9.10 -11.72
CA VAL A 152 -14.05 8.05 -12.28
C VAL A 152 -12.64 8.57 -12.58
N PRO A 153 -12.43 9.66 -13.32
CA PRO A 153 -11.09 10.24 -13.50
C PRO A 153 -10.44 10.65 -12.19
N LEU A 154 -11.21 11.22 -11.27
CA LEU A 154 -10.72 11.60 -9.94
C LEU A 154 -10.23 10.38 -9.17
N THR A 155 -10.95 9.26 -9.22
CA THR A 155 -10.54 8.01 -8.57
C THR A 155 -9.22 7.49 -9.11
N ILE A 156 -9.06 7.47 -10.44
CA ILE A 156 -7.80 7.05 -11.08
C ILE A 156 -6.66 7.98 -10.67
N PHE A 157 -6.88 9.30 -10.71
CA PHE A 157 -5.88 10.29 -10.31
C PHE A 157 -5.46 10.13 -8.84
N VAL A 158 -6.42 10.05 -7.92
CA VAL A 158 -6.17 9.88 -6.48
C VAL A 158 -5.45 8.56 -6.21
N THR A 159 -5.84 7.48 -6.90
CA THR A 159 -5.18 6.18 -6.78
C THR A 159 -3.71 6.25 -7.17
N VAL A 160 -3.40 6.78 -8.34
CA VAL A 160 -2.01 6.92 -8.81
C VAL A 160 -1.23 7.88 -7.89
N PHE A 161 -1.85 8.96 -7.44
CA PHE A 161 -1.22 9.91 -6.52
C PHE A 161 -0.82 9.27 -5.19
N ILE A 162 -1.71 8.49 -4.56
CA ILE A 162 -1.43 7.83 -3.28
C ILE A 162 -0.40 6.70 -3.46
N ILE A 163 -0.46 5.92 -4.55
CA ILE A 163 0.56 4.90 -4.85
C ILE A 163 1.95 5.54 -4.89
N ASN A 164 2.09 6.67 -5.59
CA ASN A 164 3.36 7.37 -5.66
C ASN A 164 3.74 8.03 -4.33
N ALA A 165 2.78 8.51 -3.55
CA ALA A 165 3.04 9.06 -2.23
C ALA A 165 3.63 8.00 -1.28
N ILE A 166 3.08 6.79 -1.27
CA ILE A 166 3.58 5.68 -0.47
C ILE A 166 4.95 5.20 -0.99
N ASN A 167 5.16 5.18 -2.31
CA ASN A 167 6.46 4.86 -2.88
C ASN A 167 7.55 5.88 -2.51
N LEU A 168 7.22 7.17 -2.47
CA LEU A 168 8.18 8.23 -2.14
C LEU A 168 8.59 8.26 -0.65
N ILE A 169 7.68 7.83 0.25
CA ILE A 169 8.00 7.80 1.69
C ILE A 169 8.83 6.55 2.09
N ASP A 170 8.99 5.58 1.18
CA ASP A 170 9.82 4.37 1.39
C ASP A 170 11.33 4.66 1.29
N GLY A 171 11.77 5.72 1.90
CA GLY A 171 13.20 6.11 1.96
C GLY A 171 13.82 6.01 3.35
N ILE A 172 13.02 5.77 4.39
CA ILE A 172 13.46 5.53 5.78
C ILE A 172 12.98 4.16 6.23
N ASP A 173 13.90 3.39 6.82
CA ASP A 173 13.57 2.07 7.37
C ASP A 173 12.45 2.15 8.41
N GLY A 174 11.45 1.31 8.24
CA GLY A 174 10.29 1.23 9.10
C GLY A 174 9.23 2.32 8.90
N LEU A 175 9.53 3.43 8.25
CA LEU A 175 8.58 4.54 8.12
C LEU A 175 7.38 4.13 7.25
N CYS A 176 7.64 3.72 6.02
CA CYS A 176 6.58 3.30 5.09
C CYS A 176 5.82 2.10 5.65
N SER A 177 6.51 1.02 6.02
CA SER A 177 5.89 -0.20 6.54
C SER A 177 5.12 0.04 7.84
N GLY A 178 5.62 0.89 8.74
CA GLY A 178 4.95 1.25 9.98
C GLY A 178 3.67 2.05 9.74
N LEU A 179 3.73 3.10 8.90
CA LEU A 179 2.56 3.92 8.58
C LEU A 179 1.47 3.11 7.87
N VAL A 180 1.85 2.26 6.91
CA VAL A 180 0.92 1.39 6.19
C VAL A 180 0.31 0.35 7.13
N ALA A 181 1.10 -0.26 8.02
CA ALA A 181 0.59 -1.23 9.00
C ALA A 181 -0.44 -0.59 9.95
N ILE A 182 -0.13 0.59 10.50
CA ILE A 182 -1.05 1.34 11.35
C ILE A 182 -2.31 1.72 10.58
N GLY A 183 -2.17 2.27 9.37
CA GLY A 183 -3.31 2.63 8.52
C GLY A 183 -4.20 1.43 8.18
N ALA A 184 -3.59 0.28 7.85
CA ALA A 184 -4.33 -0.95 7.59
C ALA A 184 -5.08 -1.44 8.84
N LEU A 185 -4.49 -1.36 10.04
CA LEU A 185 -5.18 -1.69 11.29
C LEU A 185 -6.35 -0.75 11.55
N ILE A 186 -6.18 0.57 11.33
CA ILE A 186 -7.27 1.54 11.49
C ILE A 186 -8.43 1.17 10.55
N PHE A 187 -8.17 0.97 9.26
CA PHE A 187 -9.21 0.54 8.32
C PHE A 187 -9.81 -0.81 8.71
N GLY A 188 -8.99 -1.75 9.17
CA GLY A 188 -9.46 -3.06 9.64
C GLY A 188 -10.51 -2.93 10.75
N PHE A 189 -10.24 -2.13 11.78
CA PHE A 189 -11.20 -1.88 12.86
C PHE A 189 -12.43 -1.11 12.38
N LEU A 190 -12.28 -0.13 11.49
CA LEU A 190 -13.39 0.61 10.90
C LEU A 190 -14.31 -0.30 10.09
N PHE A 191 -13.77 -1.21 9.29
CA PHE A 191 -14.56 -2.20 8.54
C PHE A 191 -15.20 -3.26 9.45
N ILE A 192 -14.56 -3.66 10.56
CA ILE A 192 -15.19 -4.50 11.58
C ILE A 192 -16.41 -3.78 12.16
N TYR A 193 -16.27 -2.52 12.53
CA TYR A 193 -17.37 -1.71 13.05
C TYR A 193 -18.53 -1.57 12.06
N GLY A 194 -18.21 -1.39 10.77
CA GLY A 194 -19.18 -1.34 9.68
C GLY A 194 -19.73 -2.71 9.23
N GLY A 195 -19.23 -3.83 9.78
CA GLY A 195 -19.65 -5.19 9.38
C GLY A 195 -19.13 -5.65 8.03
N ALA A 196 -18.17 -4.93 7.40
CA ALA A 196 -17.57 -5.26 6.12
C ALA A 196 -16.40 -6.26 6.28
N TRP A 197 -16.74 -7.50 6.61
CA TRP A 197 -15.79 -8.54 7.07
C TRP A 197 -14.68 -8.86 6.06
N LEU A 198 -14.98 -8.86 4.75
CA LEU A 198 -13.96 -9.14 3.73
C LEU A 198 -12.94 -8.01 3.61
N HIS A 199 -13.39 -6.75 3.70
CA HIS A 199 -12.50 -5.58 3.73
C HIS A 199 -11.64 -5.59 5.01
N ALA A 200 -12.25 -5.91 6.15
CA ALA A 200 -11.52 -6.08 7.41
C ALA A 200 -10.46 -7.18 7.30
N ALA A 201 -10.80 -8.35 6.75
CA ALA A 201 -9.86 -9.43 6.52
C ALA A 201 -8.67 -8.98 5.67
N PHE A 202 -8.91 -8.31 4.54
CA PHE A 202 -7.84 -7.80 3.69
C PHE A 202 -6.95 -6.78 4.41
N ALA A 203 -7.53 -5.88 5.20
CA ALA A 203 -6.79 -4.90 5.98
C ALA A 203 -5.88 -5.58 7.02
N PHE A 204 -6.39 -6.57 7.77
CA PHE A 204 -5.59 -7.33 8.74
C PHE A 204 -4.54 -8.22 8.09
N ILE A 205 -4.82 -8.82 6.93
CA ILE A 205 -3.82 -9.56 6.14
C ILE A 205 -2.68 -8.59 5.73
N THR A 206 -3.01 -7.39 5.24
CA THR A 206 -2.02 -6.37 4.88
C THR A 206 -1.16 -5.96 6.07
N ALA A 207 -1.76 -5.72 7.24
CA ALA A 207 -1.01 -5.42 8.45
C ALA A 207 -0.14 -6.61 8.90
N GLY A 208 -0.68 -7.83 8.80
CA GLY A 208 0.01 -9.06 9.22
C GLY A 208 1.28 -9.35 8.43
N VAL A 209 1.23 -9.20 7.09
CA VAL A 209 2.41 -9.44 6.25
C VAL A 209 3.52 -8.40 6.50
N LEU A 210 3.15 -7.22 6.97
CA LEU A 210 4.11 -6.15 7.29
C LEU A 210 4.86 -6.37 8.61
N CYS A 211 4.30 -7.11 9.57
CA CYS A 211 4.97 -7.34 10.87
C CYS A 211 6.37 -7.98 10.71
N PRO A 212 6.54 -9.15 10.05
CA PRO A 212 7.86 -9.73 9.85
C PRO A 212 8.75 -8.87 8.95
N PHE A 213 8.19 -8.25 7.89
CA PHE A 213 8.96 -7.35 7.06
C PHE A 213 9.53 -6.18 7.87
N PHE A 214 8.71 -5.51 8.69
CA PHE A 214 9.14 -4.42 9.57
C PHE A 214 10.29 -4.85 10.48
N TYR A 215 10.21 -6.06 11.06
CA TYR A 215 11.29 -6.60 11.88
C TYR A 215 12.61 -6.70 11.12
N TYR A 216 12.62 -7.30 9.92
CA TYR A 216 13.83 -7.43 9.11
C TYR A 216 14.33 -6.09 8.55
N ASN A 217 13.43 -5.15 8.26
CA ASN A 217 13.77 -3.84 7.73
C ASN A 217 14.44 -2.95 8.79
N VAL A 218 13.86 -2.89 10.02
CA VAL A 218 14.31 -1.99 11.09
C VAL A 218 15.41 -2.63 11.93
N PHE A 219 15.20 -3.86 12.40
CA PHE A 219 16.07 -4.53 13.35
C PHE A 219 17.08 -5.48 12.69
N GLY A 220 16.96 -5.73 11.40
CA GLY A 220 17.87 -6.58 10.66
C GLY A 220 19.30 -6.03 10.66
N LYS A 221 20.30 -6.86 11.02
CA LYS A 221 21.70 -6.47 11.05
C LYS A 221 22.32 -6.54 9.66
N SER A 222 22.85 -5.44 9.13
CA SER A 222 23.52 -5.39 7.82
C SER A 222 24.72 -6.33 7.73
N LYS A 223 25.56 -6.40 8.77
CA LYS A 223 26.71 -7.33 8.85
C LYS A 223 26.27 -8.81 8.92
N GLY A 224 25.07 -9.09 9.47
CA GLY A 224 24.50 -10.42 9.54
C GLY A 224 23.69 -10.83 8.31
N LYS A 225 23.66 -10.01 7.25
CA LYS A 225 22.85 -10.26 6.03
C LYS A 225 21.36 -10.50 6.33
N GLN A 226 20.82 -9.83 7.33
CA GLN A 226 19.43 -9.98 7.78
C GLN A 226 18.56 -8.77 7.42
N ARG A 227 19.15 -7.69 6.91
CA ARG A 227 18.43 -6.46 6.55
C ARG A 227 17.90 -6.54 5.13
N ILE A 228 16.68 -6.06 4.91
CA ILE A 228 16.01 -6.04 3.63
C ILE A 228 15.29 -4.71 3.41
N PHE A 229 15.35 -4.17 2.20
CA PHE A 229 14.55 -3.01 1.80
C PHE A 229 13.27 -3.45 1.10
N MET A 230 12.23 -2.61 1.19
CA MET A 230 10.92 -2.87 0.60
C MET A 230 10.99 -2.96 -0.92
N GLY A 231 11.65 -2.00 -1.54
CA GLY A 231 11.70 -1.84 -2.99
C GLY A 231 10.40 -1.31 -3.60
N ASP A 232 10.47 -1.06 -4.90
CA ASP A 232 9.30 -0.57 -5.66
C ASP A 232 8.18 -1.60 -5.72
N THR A 233 8.51 -2.89 -5.73
CA THR A 233 7.54 -3.99 -5.64
C THR A 233 6.63 -3.83 -4.43
N GLY A 234 7.21 -3.58 -3.25
CA GLY A 234 6.46 -3.48 -2.01
C GLY A 234 5.65 -2.20 -1.91
N SER A 235 6.29 -1.06 -2.17
CA SER A 235 5.64 0.24 -2.01
C SER A 235 4.50 0.47 -3.00
N LEU A 236 4.61 -0.01 -4.25
CA LEU A 236 3.52 0.08 -5.23
C LEU A 236 2.33 -0.80 -4.84
N THR A 237 2.57 -2.04 -4.40
CA THR A 237 1.50 -2.97 -4.01
C THR A 237 0.81 -2.51 -2.72
N LEU A 238 1.57 -2.03 -1.73
CA LEU A 238 1.00 -1.46 -0.52
C LEU A 238 0.23 -0.17 -0.80
N GLY A 239 0.72 0.66 -1.73
CA GLY A 239 0.02 1.85 -2.20
C GLY A 239 -1.36 1.50 -2.74
N LEU A 240 -1.45 0.53 -3.65
CA LEU A 240 -2.74 0.08 -4.20
C LEU A 240 -3.65 -0.51 -3.11
N SER A 241 -3.10 -1.32 -2.19
CA SER A 241 -3.85 -1.89 -1.05
C SER A 241 -4.47 -0.81 -0.17
N MET A 242 -3.69 0.22 0.18
CA MET A 242 -4.16 1.30 1.03
C MET A 242 -5.20 2.18 0.35
N VAL A 243 -5.02 2.46 -0.96
CA VAL A 243 -6.02 3.21 -1.73
C VAL A 243 -7.33 2.45 -1.83
N PHE A 244 -7.27 1.13 -2.08
CA PHE A 244 -8.47 0.29 -2.10
C PHE A 244 -9.24 0.40 -0.79
N LEU A 245 -8.57 0.24 0.35
CA LEU A 245 -9.19 0.36 1.67
C LEU A 245 -9.76 1.77 1.90
N ALA A 246 -8.99 2.80 1.54
CA ALA A 246 -9.39 4.20 1.72
C ALA A 246 -10.62 4.56 0.87
N ILE A 247 -10.65 4.22 -0.41
CA ILE A 247 -11.78 4.50 -1.29
C ILE A 247 -12.99 3.66 -0.89
N SER A 248 -12.81 2.37 -0.58
CA SER A 248 -13.88 1.50 -0.11
C SER A 248 -14.54 2.04 1.16
N TYR A 249 -13.77 2.65 2.05
CA TYR A 249 -14.30 3.27 3.26
C TYR A 249 -14.90 4.65 2.99
N ALA A 250 -14.27 5.47 2.15
CA ALA A 250 -14.73 6.82 1.83
C ALA A 250 -16.03 6.87 1.03
N MET A 251 -16.28 5.85 0.19
CA MET A 251 -17.45 5.84 -0.69
C MET A 251 -18.78 5.78 0.05
N ASN A 252 -19.78 6.47 -0.52
CA ASN A 252 -21.16 6.25 -0.18
C ASN A 252 -21.66 4.98 -0.87
N ASN A 253 -21.43 3.84 -0.25
CA ASN A 253 -21.85 2.53 -0.75
C ASN A 253 -22.52 1.73 0.38
N PRO A 254 -23.85 1.59 0.37
CA PRO A 254 -24.60 0.85 1.38
C PRO A 254 -24.25 -0.65 1.43
N LEU A 255 -23.59 -1.19 0.38
CA LEU A 255 -23.11 -2.58 0.36
C LEU A 255 -21.89 -2.79 1.28
N ILE A 256 -21.14 -1.74 1.60
CA ILE A 256 -19.92 -1.82 2.41
C ILE A 256 -20.17 -1.32 3.81
N LYS A 257 -20.86 -0.17 3.94
CA LYS A 257 -21.18 0.43 5.22
C LYS A 257 -22.37 1.39 5.10
N PRO A 258 -23.08 1.67 6.22
CA PRO A 258 -24.05 2.74 6.27
C PRO A 258 -23.40 4.10 5.91
N PHE A 259 -24.22 5.04 5.45
CA PHE A 259 -23.81 6.42 5.18
C PHE A 259 -23.09 7.03 6.40
N SER A 260 -21.96 7.69 6.15
CA SER A 260 -21.15 8.33 7.19
C SER A 260 -20.49 9.60 6.67
N GLU A 261 -20.93 10.75 7.16
CA GLU A 261 -20.43 12.06 6.74
C GLU A 261 -18.91 12.25 6.97
N GLY A 262 -18.35 11.59 7.97
CA GLY A 262 -16.92 11.70 8.28
C GLY A 262 -16.00 10.74 7.51
N ALA A 263 -16.54 9.87 6.63
CA ALA A 263 -15.78 8.78 6.05
C ALA A 263 -14.61 9.24 5.17
N ILE A 264 -14.81 10.27 4.35
CA ILE A 264 -13.75 10.80 3.48
C ILE A 264 -12.65 11.46 4.29
N VAL A 265 -13.01 12.20 5.34
CA VAL A 265 -12.03 12.87 6.22
C VAL A 265 -11.19 11.85 6.97
N LEU A 266 -11.81 10.77 7.47
CA LEU A 266 -11.13 9.71 8.19
C LEU A 266 -10.18 8.92 7.28
N SER A 267 -10.61 8.64 6.03
CA SER A 267 -9.76 8.00 5.03
C SER A 267 -8.55 8.88 4.68
N PHE A 268 -8.76 10.19 4.54
CA PHE A 268 -7.70 11.14 4.25
C PHE A 268 -6.73 11.28 5.45
N ALA A 269 -7.26 11.38 6.67
CA ALA A 269 -6.46 11.47 7.89
C ALA A 269 -5.54 10.26 8.09
N THR A 270 -6.01 9.07 7.74
CA THR A 270 -5.21 7.83 7.81
C THR A 270 -4.00 7.86 6.87
N LEU A 271 -4.10 8.56 5.74
CA LEU A 271 -3.05 8.68 4.72
C LEU A 271 -2.36 10.05 4.73
N ILE A 272 -2.59 10.87 5.74
CA ILE A 272 -2.15 12.29 5.75
C ILE A 272 -0.63 12.43 5.64
N VAL A 273 0.15 11.54 6.28
CA VAL A 273 1.61 11.64 6.32
C VAL A 273 2.24 11.49 4.93
N PRO A 274 1.99 10.40 4.16
CA PRO A 274 2.52 10.28 2.81
C PRO A 274 1.98 11.36 1.87
N LEU A 275 0.72 11.75 1.99
CA LEU A 275 0.12 12.79 1.15
C LEU A 275 0.75 14.16 1.41
N PHE A 276 0.94 14.53 2.68
CA PHE A 276 1.55 15.79 3.06
C PHE A 276 3.01 15.90 2.58
N ASP A 277 3.78 14.81 2.65
CA ASP A 277 5.17 14.83 2.16
C ASP A 277 5.24 15.15 0.67
N VAL A 278 4.40 14.51 -0.14
CA VAL A 278 4.36 14.79 -1.59
C VAL A 278 3.95 16.23 -1.87
N VAL A 279 2.88 16.72 -1.23
CA VAL A 279 2.42 18.11 -1.41
C VAL A 279 3.52 19.10 -1.02
N ARG A 280 4.19 18.86 0.11
CA ARG A 280 5.33 19.67 0.57
C ARG A 280 6.46 19.71 -0.46
N VAL A 281 6.85 18.56 -0.99
CA VAL A 281 7.95 18.47 -1.97
C VAL A 281 7.58 19.12 -3.30
N VAL A 282 6.35 18.90 -3.78
CA VAL A 282 5.84 19.56 -4.99
C VAL A 282 5.84 21.08 -4.81
N TRP A 283 5.39 21.58 -3.65
CA TRP A 283 5.39 23.00 -3.32
C TRP A 283 6.80 23.60 -3.29
N ILE A 284 7.76 22.93 -2.66
CA ILE A 284 9.15 23.37 -2.63
C ILE A 284 9.74 23.42 -4.04
N ARG A 285 9.49 22.42 -4.89
CA ARG A 285 9.95 22.37 -6.28
C ARG A 285 9.36 23.52 -7.10
N TYR A 286 8.05 23.73 -6.99
CA TYR A 286 7.37 24.83 -7.66
C TYR A 286 8.00 26.18 -7.30
N ARG A 287 8.22 26.41 -5.99
CA ARG A 287 8.82 27.67 -5.50
C ARG A 287 10.26 27.87 -5.97
N HIS A 288 10.99 26.79 -6.20
CA HIS A 288 12.39 26.84 -6.68
C HIS A 288 12.52 26.63 -8.19
N HIS A 289 11.44 26.69 -8.95
CA HIS A 289 11.41 26.49 -10.41
C HIS A 289 12.09 25.18 -10.88
N LYS A 290 12.02 24.13 -10.07
CA LYS A 290 12.56 22.80 -10.39
C LYS A 290 11.51 21.92 -11.05
N PRO A 291 11.87 21.02 -11.98
CA PRO A 291 10.95 20.05 -12.56
C PRO A 291 10.27 19.19 -11.50
N ILE A 292 8.95 19.05 -11.58
CA ILE A 292 8.14 18.36 -10.55
C ILE A 292 8.48 16.85 -10.48
N PHE A 293 8.86 16.23 -11.61
CA PHE A 293 9.08 14.78 -11.73
C PHE A 293 10.55 14.35 -11.69
N MET A 294 11.50 15.25 -11.39
CA MET A 294 12.89 14.84 -11.22
C MET A 294 13.16 14.26 -9.83
N PRO A 295 14.07 13.26 -9.70
CA PRO A 295 14.52 12.77 -8.39
C PRO A 295 15.09 13.92 -7.56
N ASP A 296 14.63 14.06 -6.31
CA ASP A 296 15.06 15.14 -5.41
C ASP A 296 15.47 14.59 -4.04
N GLN A 297 16.21 15.41 -3.30
CA GLN A 297 16.67 15.13 -1.93
C GLN A 297 15.79 15.81 -0.86
N ASN A 298 14.68 16.46 -1.24
CA ASN A 298 13.83 17.25 -0.33
C ASN A 298 12.70 16.45 0.32
N HIS A 299 12.55 15.16 0.04
CA HIS A 299 11.60 14.29 0.74
C HIS A 299 11.95 14.13 2.22
N ILE A 300 10.96 13.94 3.08
CA ILE A 300 11.17 13.71 4.53
C ILE A 300 12.27 12.69 4.77
N PRO A 301 12.29 11.50 4.12
CA PRO A 301 13.34 10.52 4.30
C PRO A 301 14.76 11.08 4.06
N VAL A 302 14.94 11.84 2.99
CA VAL A 302 16.24 12.38 2.61
C VAL A 302 16.65 13.53 3.52
N SER A 303 15.72 14.39 3.90
CA SER A 303 15.99 15.52 4.80
C SER A 303 16.45 15.06 6.18
N TYR A 304 15.81 14.00 6.74
CA TYR A 304 16.18 13.46 8.04
C TYR A 304 17.54 12.75 8.03
N THR A 305 17.88 12.02 6.97
CA THR A 305 19.20 11.36 6.86
C THR A 305 20.34 12.38 6.79
N HIS A 306 20.12 13.57 6.24
CA HIS A 306 21.12 14.64 6.22
C HIS A 306 21.22 15.44 7.52
N LEU A 307 20.15 15.53 8.31
CA LEU A 307 20.11 16.27 9.58
C LEU A 307 20.70 15.48 10.76
N THR A 308 20.66 14.15 10.72
CA THR A 308 21.08 13.31 11.86
C THR A 308 22.52 12.78 11.78
N LEU A 309 23.20 12.94 10.66
CA LEU A 309 24.58 12.45 10.47
C LEU A 309 25.71 13.29 11.08
N PRO A 310 25.60 14.59 11.41
CA PRO A 310 26.67 15.34 12.03
C PRO A 310 26.85 15.13 13.55
N THR A 311 25.92 14.44 14.22
CA THR A 311 25.89 14.42 15.70
C THR A 311 26.39 13.11 16.32
N ILE A 312 26.87 12.14 15.53
CA ILE A 312 27.45 10.87 16.04
C ILE A 312 28.77 10.66 15.33
N ALA A 313 29.73 11.54 15.62
CA ALA A 313 31.15 11.31 15.40
C ALA A 313 31.86 11.43 16.75
#